data_3c2aa348d1979f8a67e0018a8639011b
#
_entry.id   3c2aa348d1979f8a67e0018a8639011b
#
_cell.length_a   1.000
_cell.length_b   1.000
_cell.length_c   1.000
_cell.angle_alpha   90.00
_cell.angle_beta   90.00
_cell.angle_gamma   90.00
#
_symmetry.space_group_name_H-M   'P 1'
#
loop_
_entity.id
_entity.type
_entity.pdbx_description
1 polymer ?
#
loop_
_entity_poly.entity_id
_entity_poly.type
_entity_poly.pdbx_seq_one_letter_code
_entity_poly.pdbx_strand_id
1 'polypeptide(L)'
;PAADLGRVTKGAALGLLSKVYLYMKDYQKAYETSSTMMGMGYDLDPDFNHLFRPAGEFGPESVFEVNCGCSPEFGGSQYAEVQGVRNQFGWGFFTPSPALENAFEPGDIRKELTILREGETTIEGDLIKKGDPQAVDTYSQKVYVPSSLNNNACGYGSIQNLRILRFADILLINAEAANELGNTAAAIANINKVRNR
;
A
#
# COMPACT_ATOMS: atom_id res chain seq x y z
N PRO A 1 3.69 -20.94 9.22
CA PRO A 1 3.29 -20.99 10.62
C PRO A 1 3.28 -19.60 11.22
N ALA A 2 2.39 -19.33 12.22
CA ALA A 2 2.33 -18.01 12.87
C ALA A 2 3.69 -17.54 13.45
N ALA A 3 4.54 -18.47 13.84
CA ALA A 3 5.91 -18.20 14.33
C ALA A 3 6.87 -17.63 13.25
N ASP A 4 6.52 -17.76 11.99
CA ASP A 4 7.33 -17.29 10.85
C ASP A 4 6.71 -16.09 10.14
N LEU A 5 5.68 -15.47 10.73
CA LEU A 5 5.03 -14.30 10.17
C LEU A 5 6.04 -13.15 10.01
N GLY A 6 6.05 -12.53 8.82
CA GLY A 6 7.01 -11.49 8.45
C GLY A 6 8.29 -12.00 7.76
N ARG A 7 8.54 -13.32 7.73
CA ARG A 7 9.64 -13.89 6.94
C ARG A 7 9.28 -13.96 5.46
N VAL A 8 10.31 -13.90 4.62
CA VAL A 8 10.15 -14.04 3.15
C VAL A 8 9.55 -15.40 2.82
N THR A 9 8.45 -15.41 2.10
CA THR A 9 7.74 -16.61 1.64
C THR A 9 8.10 -16.95 0.20
N LYS A 10 7.73 -18.16 -0.25
CA LYS A 10 7.79 -18.53 -1.67
C LYS A 10 7.00 -17.55 -2.54
N GLY A 11 5.83 -17.09 -2.06
CA GLY A 11 5.01 -16.11 -2.76
C GLY A 11 5.73 -14.78 -2.91
N ALA A 12 6.36 -14.26 -1.86
CA ALA A 12 7.17 -13.04 -1.92
C ALA A 12 8.31 -13.16 -2.96
N ALA A 13 9.03 -14.28 -2.97
CA ALA A 13 10.10 -14.52 -3.94
C ALA A 13 9.58 -14.57 -5.39
N LEU A 14 8.50 -15.29 -5.64
CA LEU A 14 7.87 -15.36 -6.98
C LEU A 14 7.29 -14.00 -7.40
N GLY A 15 6.67 -13.27 -6.49
CA GLY A 15 6.12 -11.95 -6.79
C GLY A 15 7.20 -10.94 -7.19
N LEU A 16 8.31 -10.90 -6.47
CA LEU A 16 9.46 -10.06 -6.85
C LEU A 16 10.10 -10.53 -8.16
N LEU A 17 10.19 -11.85 -8.37
CA LEU A 17 10.73 -12.41 -9.62
C LEU A 17 9.85 -12.05 -10.82
N SER A 18 8.52 -12.10 -10.69
CA SER A 18 7.60 -11.69 -11.75
C SER A 18 7.80 -10.22 -12.13
N LYS A 19 8.02 -9.35 -11.13
CA LYS A 19 8.34 -7.94 -11.34
C LYS A 19 9.68 -7.75 -12.07
N VAL A 20 10.70 -8.52 -11.71
CA VAL A 20 12.00 -8.51 -12.41
C VAL A 20 11.82 -8.89 -13.88
N TYR A 21 11.11 -9.97 -14.19
CA TYR A 21 10.85 -10.38 -15.57
C TYR A 21 10.08 -9.31 -16.34
N LEU A 22 9.10 -8.64 -15.72
CA LEU A 22 8.38 -7.55 -16.36
C LEU A 22 9.33 -6.39 -16.75
N TYR A 23 10.19 -5.96 -15.83
CA TYR A 23 11.18 -4.90 -16.10
C TYR A 23 12.22 -5.32 -17.16
N MET A 24 12.55 -6.61 -17.25
CA MET A 24 13.39 -7.17 -18.30
C MET A 24 12.66 -7.32 -19.63
N LYS A 25 11.35 -7.06 -19.69
CA LYS A 25 10.46 -7.30 -20.84
C LYS A 25 10.39 -8.76 -21.26
N ASP A 26 10.71 -9.70 -20.35
CA ASP A 26 10.45 -11.12 -20.52
C ASP A 26 8.99 -11.42 -20.13
N TYR A 27 8.08 -10.94 -20.96
CA TYR A 27 6.64 -10.98 -20.70
C TYR A 27 6.10 -12.38 -20.52
N GLN A 28 6.68 -13.36 -21.22
CA GLN A 28 6.27 -14.76 -21.06
C GLN A 28 6.55 -15.26 -19.65
N LYS A 29 7.77 -15.06 -19.12
CA LYS A 29 8.11 -15.46 -17.75
C LYS A 29 7.40 -14.62 -16.71
N ALA A 30 7.20 -13.32 -16.95
CA ALA A 30 6.41 -12.46 -16.06
C ALA A 30 4.98 -12.99 -15.91
N TYR A 31 4.34 -13.33 -17.02
CA TYR A 31 2.99 -13.89 -17.05
C TYR A 31 2.90 -15.26 -16.34
N GLU A 32 3.78 -16.19 -16.65
CA GLU A 32 3.80 -17.54 -16.04
C GLU A 32 4.05 -17.47 -14.52
N THR A 33 5.01 -16.65 -14.10
CA THR A 33 5.38 -16.52 -12.69
C THR A 33 4.28 -15.85 -11.88
N SER A 34 3.70 -14.77 -12.39
CA SER A 34 2.58 -14.08 -11.73
C SER A 34 1.30 -14.95 -11.73
N SER A 35 1.04 -15.72 -12.79
CA SER A 35 -0.08 -16.68 -12.83
C SER A 35 0.08 -17.78 -11.78
N THR A 36 1.29 -18.28 -11.59
CA THR A 36 1.59 -19.24 -10.52
C THR A 36 1.27 -18.64 -9.15
N MET A 37 1.64 -17.39 -8.94
CA MET A 37 1.35 -16.68 -7.68
C MET A 37 -0.15 -16.49 -7.43
N MET A 38 -0.93 -16.19 -8.46
CA MET A 38 -2.38 -16.03 -8.36
C MET A 38 -3.10 -17.29 -7.85
N GLY A 39 -2.49 -18.47 -8.01
CA GLY A 39 -2.99 -19.75 -7.48
C GLY A 39 -2.55 -20.06 -6.04
N MET A 40 -1.84 -19.17 -5.34
CA MET A 40 -1.25 -19.46 -4.03
C MET A 40 -2.10 -19.03 -2.83
N GLY A 41 -3.36 -18.63 -3.04
CA GLY A 41 -4.28 -18.28 -1.96
C GLY A 41 -4.20 -16.84 -1.48
N TYR A 42 -3.52 -15.95 -2.21
CA TYR A 42 -3.64 -14.51 -2.03
C TYR A 42 -4.94 -13.99 -2.62
N ASP A 43 -5.48 -12.92 -2.04
CA ASP A 43 -6.67 -12.25 -2.55
C ASP A 43 -6.58 -10.75 -2.28
N LEU A 44 -7.46 -9.96 -2.93
CA LEU A 44 -7.59 -8.54 -2.65
C LEU A 44 -8.33 -8.35 -1.31
N ASP A 45 -7.83 -7.42 -0.49
CA ASP A 45 -8.58 -6.98 0.68
C ASP A 45 -9.83 -6.23 0.20
N PRO A 46 -11.04 -6.61 0.61
CA PRO A 46 -12.27 -5.93 0.18
C PRO A 46 -12.36 -4.51 0.71
N ASP A 47 -11.69 -4.19 1.83
CA ASP A 47 -11.64 -2.86 2.40
C ASP A 47 -10.28 -2.20 2.11
N PHE A 48 -10.28 -1.26 1.15
CA PHE A 48 -9.06 -0.56 0.75
C PHE A 48 -8.47 0.30 1.89
N ASN A 49 -9.29 0.80 2.81
CA ASN A 49 -8.79 1.54 3.98
C ASN A 49 -8.12 0.58 4.98
N HIS A 50 -8.78 -0.54 5.29
CA HIS A 50 -8.24 -1.58 6.18
C HIS A 50 -6.86 -2.06 5.72
N LEU A 51 -6.68 -2.27 4.42
CA LEU A 51 -5.42 -2.70 3.81
C LEU A 51 -4.21 -1.86 4.26
N PHE A 52 -4.40 -0.56 4.46
CA PHE A 52 -3.31 0.36 4.83
C PHE A 52 -3.30 0.72 6.31
N ARG A 53 -3.97 -0.05 7.15
CA ARG A 53 -3.94 0.10 8.61
C ARG A 53 -3.13 -1.02 9.25
N PRO A 54 -2.64 -0.85 10.48
CA PRO A 54 -1.96 -1.92 11.22
C PRO A 54 -2.80 -3.20 11.32
N ALA A 55 -4.12 -3.09 11.42
CA ALA A 55 -5.03 -4.23 11.46
C ALA A 55 -5.05 -5.07 10.17
N GLY A 56 -4.70 -4.45 9.01
CA GLY A 56 -4.63 -5.13 7.72
C GLY A 56 -3.26 -5.74 7.41
N GLU A 57 -2.31 -5.65 8.33
CA GLU A 57 -0.98 -6.22 8.15
C GLU A 57 -1.02 -7.75 8.06
N PHE A 58 -0.18 -8.30 7.18
CA PHE A 58 -0.16 -9.74 6.89
C PHE A 58 -1.51 -10.32 6.46
N GLY A 59 -2.42 -9.46 6.02
CA GLY A 59 -3.74 -9.85 5.49
C GLY A 59 -3.64 -10.58 4.14
N PRO A 60 -4.80 -10.93 3.55
CA PRO A 60 -4.86 -11.75 2.32
C PRO A 60 -4.16 -11.10 1.12
N GLU A 61 -4.09 -9.77 1.08
CA GLU A 61 -3.42 -9.03 0.01
C GLU A 61 -1.91 -8.85 0.23
N SER A 62 -1.40 -9.10 1.44
CA SER A 62 0.01 -8.95 1.77
C SER A 62 0.84 -10.07 1.15
N VAL A 63 1.67 -9.72 0.17
CA VAL A 63 2.64 -10.64 -0.43
C VAL A 63 3.98 -10.52 0.26
N PHE A 64 4.43 -9.30 0.52
CA PHE A 64 5.66 -9.04 1.25
C PHE A 64 5.58 -7.70 2.00
N GLU A 65 5.81 -7.76 3.29
CA GLU A 65 5.93 -6.60 4.18
C GLU A 65 7.22 -6.68 4.98
N VAL A 66 7.80 -5.53 5.29
CA VAL A 66 8.83 -5.41 6.33
C VAL A 66 8.11 -5.22 7.65
N ASN A 67 8.28 -6.18 8.55
CA ASN A 67 7.71 -6.12 9.89
C ASN A 67 8.42 -5.05 10.71
N CYS A 68 7.69 -4.05 11.16
CA CYS A 68 8.19 -2.94 11.95
C CYS A 68 7.78 -3.14 13.41
N GLY A 69 8.76 -3.49 14.25
CA GLY A 69 8.58 -3.51 15.69
C GLY A 69 8.41 -2.09 16.24
N CYS A 70 7.92 -2.01 17.45
CA CYS A 70 7.82 -0.77 18.22
C CYS A 70 8.52 -0.98 19.57
N SER A 71 9.53 -0.19 19.85
CA SER A 71 10.29 -0.25 21.10
C SER A 71 10.70 1.16 21.54
N PRO A 72 10.56 1.51 22.83
CA PRO A 72 11.08 2.78 23.35
C PRO A 72 12.58 2.97 23.11
N GLU A 73 13.34 1.87 23.03
CA GLU A 73 14.79 1.89 22.84
C GLU A 73 15.18 2.07 21.37
N PHE A 74 14.50 1.37 20.44
CA PHE A 74 14.86 1.32 19.02
C PHE A 74 13.90 2.07 18.11
N GLY A 75 12.83 2.63 18.68
CA GLY A 75 11.80 3.33 17.91
C GLY A 75 10.87 2.39 17.14
N GLY A 76 10.19 2.97 16.18
CA GLY A 76 9.30 2.30 15.22
C GLY A 76 9.68 2.60 13.79
N SER A 77 8.77 2.30 12.86
CA SER A 77 8.93 2.63 11.44
C SER A 77 8.91 4.13 11.23
N GLN A 78 9.96 4.68 10.63
CA GLN A 78 9.97 6.09 10.21
C GLN A 78 9.18 6.33 8.92
N TYR A 79 8.81 5.28 8.20
CA TYR A 79 8.10 5.39 6.93
C TYR A 79 6.79 6.19 7.06
N ALA A 80 5.97 5.87 8.06
CA ALA A 80 4.72 6.57 8.30
C ALA A 80 4.95 7.95 8.95
N GLU A 81 5.92 8.08 9.85
CA GLU A 81 6.23 9.36 10.49
C GLU A 81 6.75 10.39 9.50
N VAL A 82 7.65 10.01 8.59
CA VAL A 82 8.21 10.92 7.57
C VAL A 82 7.13 11.48 6.65
N GLN A 83 6.11 10.69 6.31
CA GLN A 83 5.04 11.05 5.38
C GLN A 83 3.76 11.52 6.08
N GLY A 84 3.65 11.35 7.39
CA GLY A 84 2.47 11.73 8.17
C GLY A 84 2.19 13.23 8.16
N VAL A 85 1.00 13.60 8.61
CA VAL A 85 0.55 15.00 8.66
C VAL A 85 1.50 15.85 9.47
N ARG A 86 2.01 16.91 8.86
CA ARG A 86 2.99 17.83 9.49
C ARG A 86 2.46 18.39 10.80
N ASN A 87 3.32 18.42 11.81
CA ASN A 87 3.02 18.92 13.16
C ASN A 87 1.86 18.19 13.89
N GLN A 88 1.39 17.07 13.36
CA GLN A 88 0.33 16.28 14.00
C GLN A 88 0.71 14.81 14.10
N PHE A 89 1.00 14.16 12.96
CA PHE A 89 1.32 12.73 12.88
C PHE A 89 2.69 12.46 12.26
N GLY A 90 3.41 13.49 11.82
CA GLY A 90 4.69 13.33 11.17
C GLY A 90 5.27 14.61 10.60
N TRP A 91 6.13 14.45 9.60
CA TRP A 91 6.93 15.54 9.03
C TRP A 91 6.38 16.11 7.73
N GLY A 92 5.40 15.47 7.10
CA GLY A 92 4.73 15.95 5.91
C GLY A 92 5.59 15.92 4.64
N PHE A 93 6.43 14.91 4.48
CA PHE A 93 7.19 14.70 3.25
C PHE A 93 6.45 13.76 2.29
N PHE A 94 6.85 13.76 1.00
CA PHE A 94 6.33 12.89 -0.05
C PHE A 94 4.80 12.97 -0.19
N THR A 95 4.28 14.17 -0.20
CA THR A 95 2.85 14.44 -0.28
C THR A 95 2.30 14.17 -1.68
N PRO A 96 1.00 13.78 -1.80
CA PRO A 96 0.34 13.60 -3.09
C PRO A 96 0.42 14.86 -3.95
N SER A 97 0.80 14.71 -5.22
CA SER A 97 0.84 15.82 -6.16
C SER A 97 -0.54 16.09 -6.77
N PRO A 98 -0.80 17.33 -7.24
CA PRO A 98 -2.01 17.61 -8.02
C PRO A 98 -2.16 16.72 -9.26
N ALA A 99 -1.06 16.28 -9.86
CA ALA A 99 -1.09 15.35 -11.00
C ALA A 99 -1.65 13.97 -10.59
N LEU A 100 -1.26 13.45 -9.41
CA LEU A 100 -1.85 12.21 -8.88
C LEU A 100 -3.34 12.38 -8.61
N GLU A 101 -3.72 13.49 -8.00
CA GLU A 101 -5.13 13.78 -7.70
C GLU A 101 -5.99 13.82 -8.96
N ASN A 102 -5.50 14.47 -10.01
CA ASN A 102 -6.18 14.60 -11.30
C ASN A 102 -6.20 13.31 -12.13
N ALA A 103 -5.38 12.32 -11.79
CA ALA A 103 -5.35 11.03 -12.47
C ALA A 103 -6.48 10.08 -12.04
N PHE A 104 -7.15 10.36 -10.92
CA PHE A 104 -8.31 9.58 -10.51
C PHE A 104 -9.53 9.94 -11.36
N GLU A 105 -10.25 8.92 -11.82
CA GLU A 105 -11.51 9.09 -12.55
C GLU A 105 -12.62 9.58 -11.59
N PRO A 106 -13.63 10.30 -12.12
CA PRO A 106 -14.78 10.68 -11.31
C PRO A 106 -15.46 9.46 -10.66
N GLY A 107 -15.66 9.50 -9.34
CA GLY A 107 -16.27 8.42 -8.58
C GLY A 107 -15.31 7.29 -8.18
N ASP A 108 -14.03 7.41 -8.45
CA ASP A 108 -13.02 6.43 -7.97
C ASP A 108 -12.81 6.60 -6.45
N ILE A 109 -13.34 5.66 -5.68
CA ILE A 109 -13.26 5.67 -4.21
C ILE A 109 -11.82 5.63 -3.69
N ARG A 110 -10.87 5.11 -4.49
CA ARG A 110 -9.46 5.05 -4.11
C ARG A 110 -8.83 6.43 -3.95
N LYS A 111 -9.43 7.48 -4.56
CA LYS A 111 -8.96 8.86 -4.40
C LYS A 111 -8.98 9.27 -2.94
N GLU A 112 -10.14 9.18 -2.30
CA GLU A 112 -10.35 9.54 -0.89
C GLU A 112 -9.55 8.64 0.07
N LEU A 113 -9.32 7.39 -0.32
CA LEU A 113 -8.54 6.42 0.45
C LEU A 113 -7.02 6.46 0.14
N THR A 114 -6.59 7.40 -0.70
CA THR A 114 -5.18 7.64 -1.02
C THR A 114 -4.71 9.02 -0.58
N ILE A 115 -5.58 10.01 -0.63
CA ILE A 115 -5.27 11.43 -0.37
C ILE A 115 -6.05 11.88 0.86
N LEU A 116 -5.32 12.28 1.89
CA LEU A 116 -5.82 12.88 3.13
C LEU A 116 -5.69 14.40 3.04
N ARG A 117 -6.73 15.16 3.44
CA ARG A 117 -6.74 16.61 3.27
C ARG A 117 -6.80 17.35 4.60
N GLU A 118 -6.21 18.53 4.62
CA GLU A 118 -6.41 19.43 5.73
C GLU A 118 -7.89 19.79 5.93
N GLY A 119 -8.33 19.72 7.18
CA GLY A 119 -9.69 20.06 7.60
C GLY A 119 -10.70 18.94 7.47
N GLU A 120 -10.34 17.78 6.92
CA GLU A 120 -11.21 16.61 6.96
C GLU A 120 -11.05 15.81 8.27
N THR A 121 -12.04 15.00 8.56
CA THR A 121 -12.00 14.03 9.67
C THR A 121 -11.87 12.65 9.07
N THR A 122 -10.87 11.88 9.51
CA THR A 122 -10.66 10.51 9.04
C THR A 122 -11.78 9.58 9.47
N ILE A 123 -11.86 8.42 8.86
CA ILE A 123 -12.83 7.36 9.24
C ILE A 123 -12.65 6.98 10.71
N GLU A 124 -11.43 7.06 11.24
CA GLU A 124 -11.07 6.74 12.62
C GLU A 124 -11.35 7.89 13.60
N GLY A 125 -11.82 9.04 13.10
CA GLY A 125 -12.26 10.18 13.92
C GLY A 125 -11.21 11.25 14.18
N ASP A 126 -10.03 11.17 13.57
CA ASP A 126 -9.00 12.20 13.72
C ASP A 126 -9.25 13.40 12.80
N LEU A 127 -9.32 14.58 13.38
CA LEU A 127 -9.36 15.83 12.62
C LEU A 127 -7.96 16.18 12.10
N ILE A 128 -7.83 16.35 10.79
CA ILE A 128 -6.60 16.82 10.15
C ILE A 128 -6.54 18.33 10.27
N LYS A 129 -5.60 18.81 11.08
CA LYS A 129 -5.50 20.23 11.41
C LYS A 129 -5.11 21.07 10.21
N LYS A 130 -5.72 22.27 10.13
CA LYS A 130 -5.32 23.32 9.20
C LYS A 130 -4.28 24.23 9.83
N GLY A 131 -3.50 24.89 9.01
CA GLY A 131 -2.86 26.11 9.43
C GLY A 131 -1.36 26.07 9.64
N ASP A 132 -0.65 25.12 9.07
CA ASP A 132 0.78 25.29 8.87
C ASP A 132 1.00 26.03 7.53
N PRO A 133 1.47 27.29 7.53
CA PRO A 133 1.69 28.06 6.29
C PRO A 133 2.72 27.42 5.35
N GLN A 134 3.49 26.46 5.85
CA GLN A 134 4.51 25.72 5.07
C GLN A 134 4.03 24.33 4.67
N ALA A 135 2.86 23.90 5.13
CA ALA A 135 2.28 22.63 4.78
C ALA A 135 1.62 22.69 3.41
N VAL A 136 1.59 21.57 2.73
CA VAL A 136 0.70 21.33 1.61
C VAL A 136 -0.67 20.92 2.13
N ASP A 137 -1.70 21.11 1.33
CA ASP A 137 -3.09 20.81 1.75
C ASP A 137 -3.42 19.31 1.76
N THR A 138 -2.48 18.46 1.32
CA THR A 138 -2.69 17.03 1.11
C THR A 138 -1.57 16.18 1.67
N TYR A 139 -1.95 15.01 2.20
CA TYR A 139 -1.03 14.02 2.76
C TYR A 139 -1.40 12.61 2.28
N SER A 140 -0.53 11.64 2.51
CA SER A 140 -0.77 10.26 2.12
C SER A 140 -1.67 9.55 3.13
N GLN A 141 -2.90 9.22 2.72
CA GLN A 141 -3.83 8.40 3.52
C GLN A 141 -3.32 6.97 3.75
N LYS A 142 -2.52 6.43 2.83
CA LYS A 142 -1.99 5.07 2.92
C LYS A 142 -0.96 4.86 4.01
N VAL A 143 -0.32 5.92 4.47
CA VAL A 143 0.69 5.85 5.54
C VAL A 143 0.19 6.45 6.86
N TYR A 144 -1.04 6.97 6.87
CA TYR A 144 -1.65 7.51 8.06
C TYR A 144 -1.89 6.41 9.10
N VAL A 145 -1.46 6.67 10.32
CA VAL A 145 -1.71 5.81 11.50
C VAL A 145 -2.65 6.55 12.43
N PRO A 146 -3.83 5.99 12.78
CA PRO A 146 -4.78 6.62 13.68
C PRO A 146 -4.15 7.02 15.02
N SER A 147 -4.55 8.17 15.56
CA SER A 147 -4.02 8.67 16.85
C SER A 147 -4.27 7.69 17.99
N SER A 148 -5.34 6.93 17.93
CA SER A 148 -5.66 5.88 18.90
C SER A 148 -4.64 4.73 18.94
N LEU A 149 -3.89 4.52 17.85
CA LEU A 149 -2.83 3.53 17.74
C LEU A 149 -1.43 4.14 17.84
N ASN A 150 -1.31 5.44 17.59
CA ASN A 150 -0.05 6.19 17.65
C ASN A 150 0.13 6.83 19.04
N ASN A 151 0.30 5.99 20.04
CA ASN A 151 0.34 6.38 21.45
C ASN A 151 1.76 6.71 21.98
N ASN A 152 2.71 7.03 21.10
CA ASN A 152 4.12 7.26 21.41
C ASN A 152 4.84 6.08 22.10
N ALA A 153 4.28 4.88 22.04
CA ALA A 153 4.89 3.70 22.65
C ALA A 153 6.27 3.37 22.05
N CYS A 154 6.51 3.83 20.82
CA CYS A 154 7.79 3.63 20.14
C CYS A 154 8.84 4.71 20.49
N GLY A 155 8.46 5.79 21.18
CA GLY A 155 9.33 6.95 21.37
C GLY A 155 9.45 7.82 20.11
N TYR A 156 9.72 7.21 18.96
CA TYR A 156 9.69 7.84 17.62
C TYR A 156 9.29 6.79 16.58
N GLY A 157 8.81 7.25 15.41
CA GLY A 157 8.28 6.36 14.37
C GLY A 157 6.88 5.82 14.68
N SER A 158 6.45 4.83 13.95
CA SER A 158 5.14 4.21 14.11
C SER A 158 5.21 2.68 14.06
N ILE A 159 4.10 2.04 14.45
CA ILE A 159 3.94 0.58 14.45
C ILE A 159 3.68 0.02 13.04
N GLN A 160 3.46 0.86 12.03
CA GLN A 160 3.00 0.43 10.71
C GLN A 160 4.11 -0.26 9.91
N ASN A 161 3.82 -1.46 9.41
CA ASN A 161 4.69 -2.19 8.51
C ASN A 161 4.86 -1.47 7.16
N LEU A 162 6.03 -1.63 6.55
CA LEU A 162 6.28 -1.18 5.18
C LEU A 162 5.83 -2.27 4.20
N ARG A 163 4.79 -2.00 3.45
CA ARG A 163 4.25 -2.90 2.43
C ARG A 163 5.07 -2.78 1.15
N ILE A 164 5.84 -3.83 0.84
CA ILE A 164 6.76 -3.86 -0.31
C ILE A 164 6.04 -4.37 -1.55
N LEU A 165 5.19 -5.39 -1.40
CA LEU A 165 4.50 -6.02 -2.51
C LEU A 165 3.12 -6.51 -2.05
N ARG A 166 2.11 -6.17 -2.82
CA ARG A 166 0.71 -6.56 -2.59
C ARG A 166 0.19 -7.41 -3.75
N PHE A 167 -0.85 -8.17 -3.49
CA PHE A 167 -1.47 -9.00 -4.52
C PHE A 167 -2.04 -8.18 -5.70
N ALA A 168 -2.50 -6.95 -5.45
CA ALA A 168 -2.87 -6.02 -6.51
C ALA A 168 -1.71 -5.77 -7.50
N ASP A 169 -0.46 -5.68 -7.02
CA ASP A 169 0.70 -5.53 -7.90
C ASP A 169 0.90 -6.76 -8.79
N ILE A 170 0.65 -7.95 -8.24
CA ILE A 170 0.75 -9.21 -8.99
C ILE A 170 -0.30 -9.28 -10.10
N LEU A 171 -1.54 -8.86 -9.81
CA LEU A 171 -2.60 -8.76 -10.81
C LEU A 171 -2.25 -7.78 -11.93
N LEU A 172 -1.65 -6.64 -11.60
CA LEU A 172 -1.23 -5.64 -12.58
C LEU A 172 -0.03 -6.10 -13.41
N ILE A 173 0.96 -6.76 -12.80
CA ILE A 173 2.09 -7.39 -13.50
C ILE A 173 1.58 -8.44 -14.50
N ASN A 174 0.64 -9.29 -14.06
CA ASN A 174 0.03 -10.30 -14.93
C ASN A 174 -0.76 -9.67 -16.08
N ALA A 175 -1.51 -8.59 -15.78
CA ALA A 175 -2.29 -7.88 -16.78
C ALA A 175 -1.40 -7.24 -17.86
N GLU A 176 -0.32 -6.56 -17.45
CA GLU A 176 0.63 -5.95 -18.39
C GLU A 176 1.31 -7.01 -19.25
N ALA A 177 1.84 -8.05 -18.63
CA ALA A 177 2.48 -9.15 -19.35
C ALA A 177 1.50 -9.85 -20.33
N ALA A 178 0.25 -10.10 -19.91
CA ALA A 178 -0.79 -10.67 -20.75
C ALA A 178 -1.10 -9.78 -21.98
N ASN A 179 -1.18 -8.47 -21.79
CA ASN A 179 -1.41 -7.51 -22.86
C ASN A 179 -0.28 -7.53 -23.89
N GLU A 180 0.96 -7.52 -23.44
CA GLU A 180 2.14 -7.58 -24.32
C GLU A 180 2.23 -8.90 -25.10
N LEU A 181 1.67 -9.98 -24.57
CA LEU A 181 1.54 -11.28 -25.23
C LEU A 181 0.29 -11.40 -26.13
N GLY A 182 -0.51 -10.32 -26.25
CA GLY A 182 -1.74 -10.32 -27.04
C GLY A 182 -2.96 -10.95 -26.36
N ASN A 183 -2.85 -11.35 -25.09
CA ASN A 183 -3.97 -11.88 -24.30
C ASN A 183 -4.75 -10.76 -23.61
N THR A 184 -5.40 -9.92 -24.41
CA THR A 184 -6.15 -8.73 -23.94
C THR A 184 -7.28 -9.11 -22.97
N ALA A 185 -7.92 -10.27 -23.17
CA ALA A 185 -9.01 -10.70 -22.29
C ALA A 185 -8.52 -10.93 -20.84
N ALA A 186 -7.39 -11.60 -20.65
CA ALA A 186 -6.78 -11.80 -19.34
C ALA A 186 -6.31 -10.47 -18.73
N ALA A 187 -5.73 -9.59 -19.54
CA ALA A 187 -5.31 -8.28 -19.10
C ALA A 187 -6.47 -7.45 -18.53
N ILE A 188 -7.57 -7.32 -19.27
CA ILE A 188 -8.76 -6.60 -18.84
C ILE A 188 -9.37 -7.24 -17.58
N ALA A 189 -9.45 -8.55 -17.50
CA ALA A 189 -10.00 -9.26 -16.35
C ALA A 189 -9.22 -8.91 -15.06
N ASN A 190 -7.90 -8.90 -15.11
CA ASN A 190 -7.06 -8.62 -13.93
C ASN A 190 -7.05 -7.14 -13.54
N ILE A 191 -7.04 -6.22 -14.51
CA ILE A 191 -7.21 -4.79 -14.24
C ILE A 191 -8.55 -4.53 -13.56
N ASN A 192 -9.63 -5.14 -14.06
CA ASN A 192 -10.97 -4.94 -13.51
C ASN A 192 -11.11 -5.51 -12.09
N LYS A 193 -10.41 -6.60 -11.74
CA LYS A 193 -10.36 -7.05 -10.34
C LYS A 193 -9.84 -5.95 -9.41
N VAL A 194 -8.78 -5.25 -9.81
CA VAL A 194 -8.22 -4.16 -9.01
C VAL A 194 -9.12 -2.91 -9.00
N ARG A 195 -9.81 -2.62 -10.11
CA ARG A 195 -10.68 -1.43 -10.24
C ARG A 195 -12.03 -1.57 -9.53
N ASN A 196 -12.56 -2.78 -9.47
CA ASN A 196 -13.92 -3.04 -8.97
C ASN A 196 -13.96 -3.33 -7.45
N ARG A 197 -12.86 -3.14 -6.78
CA ARG A 197 -12.74 -3.30 -5.33
C ARG A 197 -13.32 -2.12 -4.58
#